data_0c61cfec02cc51aa622bfeb18284a57c
#
_entry.id   0c61cfec02cc51aa622bfeb18284a57c
#
_cell.length_a   1.000
_cell.length_b   1.000
_cell.length_c   1.000
_cell.angle_alpha   90.00
_cell.angle_beta   90.00
_cell.angle_gamma   90.00
#
_symmetry.space_group_name_H-M   'P 1'
#
loop_
_entity.id
_entity.type
_entity.pdbx_description
1 polymer ?
#
loop_
_entity_poly.entity_id
_entity_poly.type
_entity_poly.pdbx_seq_one_letter_code
_entity_poly.pdbx_strand_id
1 'polypeptide(L)' 'MVEYCVYWLENGEPMHEVFSSLAAAEMYSCAIRGKENVEWVEVSEEEAIDLDELEDMFPDDFCGV' A
#
# COMPACT_ATOMS: atom_id res chain seq x y z
N MET A 1 -8.72 9.44 -0.64
CA MET A 1 -7.86 9.04 0.48
C MET A 1 -6.63 8.33 -0.02
N VAL A 2 -5.51 8.57 0.62
CA VAL A 2 -4.25 7.95 0.23
C VAL A 2 -3.75 7.07 1.35
N GLU A 3 -3.28 5.90 0.99
CA GLU A 3 -2.69 4.95 1.93
C GLU A 3 -1.25 4.68 1.53
N TYR A 4 -0.44 4.35 2.49
CA TYR A 4 0.98 4.07 2.27
C TYR A 4 1.26 2.64 2.71
N CYS A 5 1.82 1.86 1.79
CA CYS A 5 2.17 0.47 2.08
C CYS A 5 3.67 0.34 2.17
N VAL A 6 4.13 -0.35 3.19
CA VAL A 6 5.54 -0.67 3.34
C VAL A 6 5.70 -2.15 3.03
N TYR A 7 6.54 -2.43 2.05
CA TYR A 7 6.83 -3.82 1.66
C TYR A 7 8.27 -4.13 1.99
N TRP A 8 8.51 -5.30 2.50
CA TRP A 8 9.88 -5.73 2.79
C TRP A 8 9.98 -7.24 2.71
N LEU A 9 11.20 -7.71 2.55
CA LEU A 9 11.49 -9.13 2.54
C LEU A 9 12.26 -9.45 3.81
N GLU A 10 11.66 -10.26 4.66
CA GLU A 10 12.25 -10.64 5.94
C GLU A 10 12.44 -12.15 5.98
N ASN A 11 13.66 -12.58 6.14
CA ASN A 11 14.00 -14.03 6.15
C ASN A 11 13.50 -14.75 4.91
N GLY A 12 13.47 -14.06 3.79
CA GLY A 12 12.98 -14.63 2.54
C GLY A 12 11.48 -14.63 2.40
N GLU A 13 10.74 -14.04 3.35
CA GLU A 13 9.30 -13.96 3.29
C GLU A 13 8.84 -12.54 2.95
N PRO A 14 7.95 -12.39 1.98
CA PRO A 14 7.40 -11.07 1.66
C PRO A 14 6.42 -10.62 2.75
N MET A 15 6.66 -9.42 3.26
CA MET A 15 5.83 -8.84 4.31
C MET A 15 5.33 -7.48 3.86
N HIS A 16 4.24 -7.03 4.44
CA HIS A 16 3.72 -5.69 4.16
C HIS A 16 2.93 -5.15 5.33
N GLU A 17 2.83 -3.84 5.38
CA GLU A 17 2.05 -3.14 6.39
C GLU A 17 1.45 -1.89 5.76
N VAL A 18 0.25 -1.53 6.17
CA VAL A 18 -0.46 -0.39 5.61
C VAL A 18 -0.54 0.72 6.65
N PHE A 19 -0.24 1.94 6.22
CA PHE A 19 -0.30 3.12 7.07
C PHE A 19 -1.15 4.19 6.42
N SER A 20 -1.78 5.02 7.23
CA SER A 20 -2.57 6.13 6.73
C SER A 20 -1.76 7.42 6.61
N SER A 21 -0.50 7.39 7.00
CA SER A 21 0.38 8.56 7.03
C SER A 21 1.73 8.21 6.43
N LEU A 22 2.24 9.10 5.58
CA LEU A 22 3.56 8.91 5.01
C LEU A 22 4.64 8.92 6.09
N ALA A 23 4.50 9.82 7.06
CA ALA A 23 5.47 9.90 8.15
C ALA A 23 5.55 8.58 8.91
N ALA A 24 4.41 7.97 9.21
CA ALA A 24 4.38 6.69 9.89
C ALA A 24 5.02 5.59 9.04
N ALA A 25 4.72 5.57 7.75
CA ALA A 25 5.29 4.58 6.83
C ALA A 25 6.80 4.73 6.74
N GLU A 26 7.29 5.95 6.64
CA GLU A 26 8.72 6.20 6.58
C GLU A 26 9.44 5.80 7.85
N MET A 27 8.87 6.15 9.00
CA MET A 27 9.45 5.76 10.28
C MET A 27 9.52 4.25 10.42
N TYR A 28 8.47 3.58 10.01
CA TYR A 28 8.44 2.12 10.07
C TYR A 28 9.47 1.51 9.13
N SER A 29 9.58 2.04 7.93
CA SER A 29 10.55 1.54 6.97
C SER A 29 11.98 1.71 7.47
N CYS A 30 12.26 2.83 8.13
CA CYS A 30 13.58 3.04 8.71
C CYS A 30 13.89 2.03 9.82
N ALA A 31 12.89 1.74 10.64
CA ALA A 31 13.07 0.75 11.71
C ALA A 31 13.33 -0.64 11.14
N ILE A 32 12.62 -0.99 10.06
CA ILE A 32 12.80 -2.29 9.42
C ILE A 32 14.16 -2.40 8.76
N ARG A 33 14.63 -1.32 8.13
CA ARG A 33 15.95 -1.31 7.46
C ARG A 33 17.09 -1.61 8.43
N GLY A 34 16.88 -1.32 9.70
CA GLY A 34 17.90 -1.61 10.70
C GLY A 34 18.00 -3.07 11.09
N LYS A 35 17.08 -3.90 10.63
CA LYS A 35 17.09 -5.32 10.94
C LYS A 35 18.02 -6.07 9.99
N GLU A 36 18.77 -6.99 10.52
CA GLU A 36 19.73 -7.77 9.72
C GLU A 36 19.07 -8.76 8.79
N ASN A 37 17.89 -9.22 9.15
CA ASN A 37 17.19 -10.24 8.39
C ASN A 37 16.29 -9.69 7.29
N VAL A 38 16.31 -8.37 7.08
CA VAL A 38 15.54 -7.73 6.03
C VAL A 38 16.45 -7.45 4.85
N GLU A 39 16.08 -7.93 3.68
CA GLU A 39 16.89 -7.78 2.47
C GLU A 39 16.64 -6.46 1.76
N TRP A 40 15.35 -6.03 1.72
CA TRP A 40 15.00 -4.77 1.10
C TRP A 40 13.71 -4.24 1.70
N VAL A 41 13.51 -2.94 1.58
CA VAL A 41 12.31 -2.26 2.07
C VAL A 41 11.88 -1.27 1.01
N GLU A 42 10.59 -1.21 0.75
CA GLU A 42 10.02 -0.27 -0.20
C GLU A 42 8.75 0.34 0.36
N VAL A 43 8.58 1.65 0.17
CA VAL A 43 7.37 2.35 0.56
C VAL A 43 6.63 2.73 -0.71
N SER A 44 5.36 2.35 -0.79
CA SER A 44 4.52 2.63 -1.94
C SER A 44 3.33 3.49 -1.52
N GLU A 45 3.02 4.48 -2.33
CA GLU A 45 1.83 5.29 -2.12
C GLU A 45 0.71 4.70 -2.97
N GLU A 46 -0.40 4.38 -2.33
CA GLU A 46 -1.55 3.83 -3.02
C GLU A 46 -2.78 4.66 -2.72
N GLU A 47 -3.58 4.87 -3.73
CA GLU A 47 -4.80 5.62 -3.58
C GLU A 47 -5.94 4.67 -3.26
N ALA A 48 -6.61 4.94 -2.13
CA ALA A 48 -7.77 4.16 -1.75
C ALA A 48 -8.95 4.60 -2.61
N ILE A 49 -9.51 3.66 -3.36
CA ILE A 49 -10.62 3.94 -4.25
C ILE A 49 -11.93 3.77 -3.49
N ASP A 50 -12.75 4.82 -3.54
CA ASP A 50 -14.07 4.78 -2.94
C ASP A 50 -15.01 4.03 -3.90
N LEU A 51 -15.84 3.16 -3.37
CA LEU A 51 -16.79 2.40 -4.17
C LEU A 51 -17.76 3.30 -4.93
N ASP A 52 -18.12 4.42 -4.34
CA ASP A 52 -19.01 5.37 -5.00
C ASP A 52 -18.38 5.95 -6.26
N GLU A 53 -17.08 6.21 -6.22
CA GLU A 53 -16.37 6.70 -7.39
C GLU A 53 -16.30 5.64 -8.47
N LEU A 54 -16.17 4.39 -8.08
CA LEU A 54 -16.14 3.29 -9.03
C LEU A 54 -17.46 3.19 -9.79
N GLU A 55 -18.56 3.41 -9.13
CA GLU A 55 -19.86 3.37 -9.77
C GLU A 55 -19.99 4.44 -10.85
N ASP A 56 -19.44 5.61 -10.59
CA ASP A 56 -19.43 6.69 -11.57
C ASP A 56 -18.58 6.36 -12.79
N MET A 57 -17.55 5.60 -12.60
CA MET A 57 -16.65 5.24 -13.68
C MET A 57 -17.26 4.22 -14.65
N PHE A 58 -18.18 3.41 -14.18
CA PHE A 58 -18.81 2.39 -15.01
C PHE A 58 -20.23 2.83 -15.39
N PRO A 59 -20.44 3.16 -16.63
CA PRO A 59 -21.77 3.54 -17.07
C PRO A 59 -22.73 2.35 -17.03
N ASP A 60 -23.98 2.65 -16.76
CA ASP A 60 -25.01 1.61 -16.68
C ASP A 60 -25.19 0.86 -17.97
N ASP A 61 -24.86 1.49 -19.06
CA ASP A 61 -24.98 0.87 -20.39
C ASP A 61 -24.14 -0.40 -20.50
N PHE A 62 -23.09 -0.46 -19.75
CA PHE A 62 -22.20 -1.61 -19.77
C PHE A 62 -22.93 -2.89 -19.38
N CYS A 63 -23.86 -2.77 -18.45
CA CYS A 63 -24.62 -3.92 -18.01
C CYS A 63 -25.77 -4.27 -18.91
N GLY A 64 -26.13 -3.37 -19.78
CA GLY A 64 -27.27 -3.54 -20.66
C GLY A 64 -27.07 -4.46 -21.85
N VAL A 65 -25.89 -4.89 -22.05
CA VAL A 65 -25.54 -5.69 -23.23
C VAL A 65 -25.82 -7.18 -23.06
#